data_65093fb2b6fa20abb1b018b7a4f2e2bc
#
_entry.id   65093fb2b6fa20abb1b018b7a4f2e2bc
#
_cell.length_a   1.000
_cell.length_b   1.000
_cell.length_c   1.000
_cell.angle_alpha   90.00
_cell.angle_beta   90.00
_cell.angle_gamma   90.00
#
_symmetry.space_group_name_H-M   'P 1'
#
loop_
_entity.id
_entity.type
_entity.pdbx_description
1 polymer ?
#
loop_
_entity_poly.entity_id
_entity_poly.type
_entity_poly.pdbx_seq_one_letter_code
_entity_poly.pdbx_strand_id
1 'polypeptide(L)'
;MTYTIKEASDITGIPATTLRYYDKEGILPFLERKESGHRMFSEQDLSMLRIIECLKCTGMSIKDIRQYAVWAQMGDSTLEQRYNLFLERREAVMAQIKELEDQLKVCLLYTSDAA
;
A
#
# COMPACT_ATOMS: atom_id res chain seq x y z
N MET A 1 13.36 5.60 -18.23
CA MET A 1 13.39 4.15 -18.48
C MET A 1 12.08 3.52 -18.07
N THR A 2 11.59 2.57 -18.83
CA THR A 2 10.33 1.89 -18.52
C THR A 2 10.59 0.38 -18.38
N TYR A 3 9.66 -0.28 -17.70
CA TYR A 3 9.77 -1.69 -17.37
C TYR A 3 8.48 -2.43 -17.78
N THR A 4 8.64 -3.68 -18.19
CA THR A 4 7.47 -4.55 -18.41
C THR A 4 6.87 -4.96 -17.07
N ILE A 5 5.68 -5.56 -17.09
CA ILE A 5 5.06 -6.07 -15.87
C ILE A 5 5.94 -7.15 -15.21
N LYS A 6 6.60 -7.99 -16.02
CA LYS A 6 7.50 -9.01 -15.51
C LYS A 6 8.70 -8.39 -14.80
N GLU A 7 9.32 -7.39 -15.43
CA GLU A 7 10.44 -6.68 -14.84
C GLU A 7 10.04 -5.94 -13.57
N ALA A 8 8.88 -5.27 -13.58
CA ALA A 8 8.35 -4.60 -12.41
C ALA A 8 8.09 -5.58 -11.27
N SER A 9 7.54 -6.74 -11.58
CA SER A 9 7.33 -7.80 -10.60
C SER A 9 8.65 -8.27 -9.99
N ASP A 10 9.66 -8.48 -10.82
CA ASP A 10 10.98 -8.93 -10.35
C ASP A 10 11.64 -7.87 -9.45
N ILE A 11 11.52 -6.59 -9.81
CA ILE A 11 12.15 -5.50 -9.06
C ILE A 11 11.44 -5.27 -7.72
N THR A 12 10.12 -5.26 -7.72
CA THR A 12 9.32 -4.92 -6.53
C THR A 12 9.04 -6.12 -5.63
N GLY A 13 9.13 -7.32 -6.17
CA GLY A 13 8.73 -8.53 -5.44
C GLY A 13 7.22 -8.75 -5.42
N ILE A 14 6.45 -7.90 -6.08
CA ILE A 14 4.99 -8.01 -6.15
C ILE A 14 4.62 -8.93 -7.32
N PRO A 15 3.80 -9.98 -7.10
CA PRO A 15 3.40 -10.86 -8.20
C PRO A 15 2.72 -10.10 -9.34
N ALA A 16 2.97 -10.53 -10.57
CA ALA A 16 2.37 -9.90 -11.75
C ALA A 16 0.83 -9.87 -11.69
N THR A 17 0.22 -10.92 -11.12
CA THR A 17 -1.23 -10.97 -10.94
C THR A 17 -1.72 -9.86 -10.01
N THR A 18 -0.97 -9.56 -8.96
CA THR A 18 -1.27 -8.45 -8.04
C THR A 18 -1.13 -7.11 -8.74
N LEU A 19 -0.10 -6.95 -9.57
CA LEU A 19 0.10 -5.71 -10.35
C LEU A 19 -1.07 -5.47 -11.30
N ARG A 20 -1.58 -6.52 -11.96
CA ARG A 20 -2.76 -6.41 -12.82
C ARG A 20 -4.00 -6.03 -12.02
N TYR A 21 -4.15 -6.59 -10.83
CA TYR A 21 -5.24 -6.27 -9.91
C TYR A 21 -5.19 -4.78 -9.51
N TYR A 22 -4.02 -4.28 -9.16
CA TYR A 22 -3.84 -2.87 -8.79
C TYR A 22 -4.22 -1.93 -9.94
N ASP A 23 -3.82 -2.27 -11.16
CA ASP A 23 -4.18 -1.49 -12.34
C ASP A 23 -5.70 -1.51 -12.55
N LYS A 24 -6.32 -2.67 -12.45
CA LYS A 24 -7.76 -2.83 -12.59
C LYS A 24 -8.54 -2.02 -11.54
N GLU A 25 -8.04 -1.98 -10.31
CA GLU A 25 -8.68 -1.26 -9.21
C GLU A 25 -8.42 0.25 -9.21
N GLY A 26 -7.67 0.75 -10.19
CA GLY A 26 -7.41 2.18 -10.31
C GLY A 26 -6.35 2.71 -9.34
N ILE A 27 -5.55 1.82 -8.77
CA ILE A 27 -4.46 2.20 -7.83
C ILE A 27 -3.27 2.77 -8.59
N LEU A 28 -3.18 2.48 -9.89
CA LEU A 28 -2.12 2.98 -10.77
C LEU A 28 -2.75 3.84 -11.86
N PRO A 29 -3.33 5.01 -11.50
CA PRO A 29 -4.15 5.80 -12.43
C PRO A 29 -3.38 6.37 -13.62
N PHE A 30 -2.06 6.41 -13.55
CA PHE A 30 -1.22 7.00 -14.60
C PHE A 30 -0.34 5.98 -15.29
N LEU A 31 -0.65 4.69 -15.10
CA LEU A 31 0.10 3.63 -15.76
C LEU A 31 -0.09 3.70 -17.27
N GLU A 32 1.01 3.84 -17.99
CA GLU A 32 0.99 3.90 -19.44
C GLU A 32 0.96 2.50 -20.05
N ARG A 33 0.47 2.44 -21.28
CA ARG A 33 0.46 1.21 -22.08
C ARG A 33 1.08 1.47 -23.44
N LYS A 34 1.75 0.44 -23.97
CA LYS A 34 2.21 0.46 -25.37
C LYS A 34 0.99 0.35 -26.29
N GLU A 35 1.18 0.64 -27.58
CA GLU A 35 0.13 0.47 -28.58
C GLU A 35 -0.43 -0.96 -28.59
N SER A 36 0.39 -1.95 -28.27
CA SER A 36 0.00 -3.35 -28.14
C SER A 36 -0.87 -3.65 -26.93
N GLY A 37 -1.09 -2.66 -26.04
CA GLY A 37 -1.86 -2.84 -24.81
C GLY A 37 -1.04 -3.31 -23.62
N HIS A 38 0.24 -3.59 -23.79
CA HIS A 38 1.12 -4.00 -22.70
C HIS A 38 1.42 -2.84 -21.76
N ARG A 39 1.43 -3.11 -20.45
CA ARG A 39 1.71 -2.12 -19.41
C ARG A 39 3.17 -1.70 -19.40
N MET A 40 3.40 -0.41 -19.17
CA MET A 40 4.73 0.17 -19.07
C MET A 40 4.87 0.84 -17.70
N PHE A 41 5.80 0.36 -16.90
CA PHE A 41 6.06 0.89 -15.55
C PHE A 41 7.24 1.84 -15.59
N SER A 42 7.06 3.07 -15.09
CA SER A 42 8.13 4.05 -14.95
C SER A 42 8.81 3.87 -13.59
N GLU A 43 9.94 4.58 -13.40
CA GLU A 43 10.60 4.62 -12.08
C GLU A 43 9.64 5.16 -10.99
N GLN A 44 8.83 6.16 -11.35
CA GLN A 44 7.85 6.71 -10.42
C GLN A 44 6.78 5.69 -10.05
N ASP A 45 6.35 4.88 -11.03
CA ASP A 45 5.39 3.81 -10.77
C ASP A 45 5.97 2.79 -9.81
N LEU A 46 7.24 2.41 -9.95
CA LEU A 46 7.91 1.47 -9.05
C LEU A 46 8.00 2.05 -7.64
N SER A 47 8.32 3.33 -7.50
CA SER A 47 8.36 3.99 -6.19
C SER A 47 6.98 4.03 -5.55
N MET A 48 5.94 4.33 -6.32
CA MET A 48 4.57 4.34 -5.85
C MET A 48 4.14 2.94 -5.37
N LEU A 49 4.54 1.89 -6.07
CA LEU A 49 4.22 0.51 -5.67
C LEU A 49 4.79 0.16 -4.31
N ARG A 50 5.97 0.66 -3.96
CA ARG A 50 6.55 0.46 -2.63
C ARG A 50 5.69 1.09 -1.55
N ILE A 51 5.21 2.30 -1.79
CA ILE A 51 4.33 3.01 -0.85
C ILE A 51 3.00 2.25 -0.72
N ILE A 52 2.43 1.81 -1.83
CA ILE A 52 1.18 1.05 -1.86
C ILE A 52 1.30 -0.21 -1.01
N GLU A 53 2.38 -0.95 -1.14
CA GLU A 53 2.61 -2.16 -0.34
C GLU A 53 2.70 -1.83 1.16
N CYS A 54 3.36 -0.74 1.52
CA CYS A 54 3.41 -0.30 2.92
C CYS A 54 2.02 0.05 3.45
N LEU A 55 1.23 0.78 2.68
CA LEU A 55 -0.13 1.16 3.07
C LEU A 55 -1.03 -0.07 3.23
N LYS A 56 -0.90 -1.03 2.31
CA LYS A 56 -1.63 -2.30 2.38
C LYS A 56 -1.29 -3.05 3.66
N CYS A 57 -0.01 -3.10 4.02
CA CYS A 57 0.44 -3.76 5.26
C CYS A 57 -0.13 -3.11 6.51
N THR A 58 -0.44 -1.82 6.49
CA THR A 58 -1.09 -1.16 7.63
C THR A 58 -2.59 -1.44 7.72
N GLY A 59 -3.14 -2.17 6.75
CA GLY A 59 -4.58 -2.45 6.71
C GLY A 59 -5.41 -1.37 6.05
N MET A 60 -4.79 -0.42 5.35
CA MET A 60 -5.53 0.61 4.63
C MET A 60 -6.40 -0.02 3.54
N SER A 61 -7.63 0.45 3.39
CA SER A 61 -8.56 -0.08 2.40
C SER A 61 -8.11 0.26 0.97
N ILE A 62 -8.53 -0.55 0.01
CA ILE A 62 -8.27 -0.29 -1.41
C ILE A 62 -8.82 1.07 -1.84
N LYS A 63 -9.97 1.45 -1.31
CA LYS A 63 -10.59 2.76 -1.56
C LYS A 63 -9.67 3.91 -1.14
N ASP A 64 -9.10 3.80 0.06
CA ASP A 64 -8.22 4.85 0.59
C ASP A 64 -6.86 4.86 -0.13
N ILE A 65 -6.34 3.69 -0.47
CA ILE A 65 -5.10 3.59 -1.26
C ILE A 65 -5.30 4.23 -2.64
N ARG A 66 -6.45 3.98 -3.28
CA ARG A 66 -6.78 4.60 -4.56
C ARG A 66 -6.84 6.12 -4.43
N GLN A 67 -7.48 6.62 -3.39
CA GLN A 67 -7.55 8.06 -3.14
C GLN A 67 -6.16 8.66 -2.94
N TYR A 68 -5.30 7.97 -2.17
CA TYR A 68 -3.92 8.41 -1.99
C TYR A 68 -3.18 8.49 -3.32
N ALA A 69 -3.32 7.48 -4.17
CA ALA A 69 -2.64 7.44 -5.47
C ALA A 69 -3.06 8.60 -6.36
N VAL A 70 -4.35 8.93 -6.38
CA VAL A 70 -4.86 10.08 -7.14
C VAL A 70 -4.29 11.39 -6.57
N TRP A 71 -4.34 11.57 -5.25
CA TRP A 71 -3.78 12.77 -4.62
C TRP A 71 -2.28 12.93 -4.87
N ALA A 72 -1.53 11.83 -4.82
CA ALA A 72 -0.08 11.87 -5.05
C ALA A 72 0.24 12.39 -6.45
N GLN A 73 -0.58 12.07 -7.43
CA GLN A 73 -0.39 12.56 -8.80
C GLN A 73 -0.73 14.04 -8.96
N MET A 74 -1.59 14.56 -8.10
CA MET A 74 -1.93 15.99 -8.10
C MET A 74 -0.81 16.85 -7.51
N GLY A 75 0.16 16.24 -6.84
CA GLY A 75 1.33 16.93 -6.32
C GLY A 75 1.06 17.70 -5.02
N ASP A 76 1.78 18.81 -4.86
CA ASP A 76 1.84 19.56 -3.60
C ASP A 76 0.48 20.09 -3.13
N SER A 77 -0.46 20.32 -4.03
CA SER A 77 -1.80 20.81 -3.66
C SER A 77 -2.55 19.83 -2.77
N THR A 78 -2.12 18.58 -2.68
CA THR A 78 -2.78 17.53 -1.88
C THR A 78 -1.94 17.07 -0.70
N LEU A 79 -0.84 17.74 -0.37
CA LEU A 79 0.04 17.35 0.74
C LEU A 79 -0.71 17.24 2.06
N GLU A 80 -1.58 18.21 2.35
CA GLU A 80 -2.34 18.21 3.61
C GLU A 80 -3.29 17.00 3.68
N GLN A 81 -4.02 16.73 2.61
CA GLN A 81 -4.93 15.59 2.56
C GLN A 81 -4.19 14.27 2.74
N ARG A 82 -3.05 14.10 2.06
CA ARG A 82 -2.23 12.89 2.17
C ARG A 82 -1.67 12.73 3.58
N TYR A 83 -1.20 13.82 4.17
CA TYR A 83 -0.69 13.81 5.54
C TYR A 83 -1.78 13.40 6.54
N ASN A 84 -2.96 13.99 6.40
CA ASN A 84 -4.09 13.65 7.28
C ASN A 84 -4.51 12.20 7.14
N LEU A 85 -4.50 11.65 5.93
CA LEU A 85 -4.81 10.25 5.69
C LEU A 85 -3.82 9.34 6.44
N PHE A 86 -2.53 9.67 6.39
CA PHE A 86 -1.51 8.90 7.10
C PHE A 86 -1.63 9.04 8.62
N LEU A 87 -2.00 10.22 9.12
CA LEU A 87 -2.22 10.41 10.56
C LEU A 87 -3.38 9.56 11.05
N GLU A 88 -4.48 9.50 10.32
CA GLU A 88 -5.61 8.65 10.65
C GLU A 88 -5.19 7.18 10.65
N ARG A 89 -4.41 6.77 9.66
CA ARG A 89 -3.92 5.39 9.58
C ARG A 89 -2.98 5.07 10.73
N ARG A 90 -2.11 6.00 11.11
CA ARG A 90 -1.22 5.84 12.26
C ARG A 90 -2.01 5.59 13.54
N GLU A 91 -3.05 6.39 13.79
CA GLU A 91 -3.87 6.21 14.98
C GLU A 91 -4.54 4.83 15.01
N ALA A 92 -5.06 4.38 13.86
CA ALA A 92 -5.67 3.07 13.76
C ALA A 92 -4.66 1.94 14.01
N VAL A 93 -3.45 2.06 13.45
CA VAL A 93 -2.40 1.06 13.63
C VAL A 93 -1.92 1.04 15.09
N MET A 94 -1.73 2.21 15.71
CA MET A 94 -1.32 2.29 17.11
C MET A 94 -2.35 1.65 18.04
N ALA A 95 -3.64 1.83 17.75
CA ALA A 95 -4.70 1.17 18.50
C ALA A 95 -4.65 -0.35 18.36
N GLN A 96 -4.37 -0.85 17.15
CA GLN A 96 -4.20 -2.28 16.89
C GLN A 96 -3.00 -2.86 17.65
N ILE A 97 -1.89 -2.14 17.66
CA ILE A 97 -0.69 -2.55 18.39
C ILE A 97 -1.01 -2.69 19.87
N LYS A 98 -1.68 -1.69 20.45
CA LYS A 98 -2.06 -1.71 21.87
C LYS A 98 -2.97 -2.89 22.18
N GLU A 99 -3.96 -3.13 21.34
CA GLU A 99 -4.89 -4.24 21.51
C GLU A 99 -4.15 -5.57 21.51
N LEU A 100 -3.23 -5.77 20.56
CA LEU A 100 -2.43 -6.99 20.49
C LEU A 100 -1.53 -7.17 21.71
N GLU A 101 -0.92 -6.10 22.18
CA GLU A 101 -0.12 -6.13 23.40
C GLU A 101 -0.94 -6.52 24.62
N ASP A 102 -2.15 -5.97 24.75
CA ASP A 102 -3.05 -6.27 25.85
C ASP A 102 -3.50 -7.76 25.81
N GLN A 103 -3.82 -8.26 24.61
CA GLN A 103 -4.17 -9.65 24.42
C GLN A 103 -3.01 -10.58 24.78
N LEU A 104 -1.80 -10.22 24.40
CA LEU A 104 -0.61 -11.01 24.73
C LEU A 104 -0.38 -11.06 26.23
N LYS A 105 -0.61 -9.97 26.96
CA LYS A 105 -0.51 -9.94 28.41
C LYS A 105 -1.49 -10.92 29.06
N VAL A 106 -2.72 -10.99 28.54
CA VAL A 106 -3.73 -11.95 29.04
C VAL A 106 -3.24 -13.37 28.82
N CYS A 107 -2.71 -13.69 27.64
CA CYS A 107 -2.17 -15.02 27.34
C CYS A 107 -1.04 -15.41 28.31
N LEU A 108 -0.13 -14.47 28.58
CA LEU A 108 1.00 -14.71 29.49
C LEU A 108 0.53 -14.93 30.92
N LEU A 109 -0.47 -14.18 31.38
CA LEU A 109 -1.05 -14.36 32.72
C LEU A 109 -1.65 -15.75 32.88
N TYR A 110 -2.43 -16.20 31.91
CA TYR A 110 -3.03 -17.54 31.97
C TYR A 110 -1.96 -18.64 31.96
N THR A 111 -0.91 -18.46 31.18
CA THR A 111 0.20 -19.41 31.15
C THR A 111 0.93 -19.47 32.50
N SER A 112 1.15 -18.31 33.14
CA SER A 112 1.78 -18.23 34.44
C SER A 112 0.94 -18.88 35.53
N ASP A 113 -0.37 -18.66 35.50
CA ASP A 113 -1.31 -19.25 36.47
C ASP A 113 -1.42 -20.78 36.31
N ALA A 114 -1.25 -21.25 35.07
CA ALA A 114 -1.26 -22.69 34.78
C ALA A 114 0.02 -23.40 35.23
N ALA A 115 1.08 -22.65 35.38
CA ALA A 115 2.32 -23.20 35.86
C ALA A 115 2.32 -23.38 37.39
#